data_4dfd62598db334a71a02bb4c2e0a1000
#
_entry.id   4dfd62598db334a71a02bb4c2e0a1000
#
_cell.length_a   1.000
_cell.length_b   1.000
_cell.length_c   1.000
_cell.angle_alpha   90.00
_cell.angle_beta   90.00
_cell.angle_gamma   90.00
#
_symmetry.space_group_name_H-M   'P 1'
#
loop_
_entity.id
_entity.type
_entity.pdbx_description
1 polymer ?
#
loop_
_entity_poly.entity_id
_entity_poly.type
_entity_poly.pdbx_seq_one_letter_code
_entity_poly.pdbx_strand_id
1 'polypeptide(L)'
;DPIHHGHLVAASEVATSFDLDEVIFVPTGQPWHKGEVSAADYRYEMTVIATASNPRFTVSRVDIDRDGPTFTVDTLRDLKQQRPDAELFFITGADAVAQILSWRDHDELWDLANFVAVSRPGHVLDTRDLPNEKIRQLEIPALAISSTDCRERVERDKPVWYLVPDGVVQYIAKHHLYRSRA
;
A
#
# COMPACT_ATOMS: atom_id res chain seq x y z
N ASP A 1 -1.16 -8.69 -0.28
CA ASP A 1 -1.56 -9.13 1.04
C ASP A 1 -0.76 -10.36 1.48
N PRO A 2 -0.52 -10.43 2.79
CA PRO A 2 -0.98 -9.52 3.83
C PRO A 2 -0.21 -8.19 3.89
N ILE A 3 -0.76 -7.22 4.61
CA ILE A 3 0.01 -6.06 5.09
C ILE A 3 1.13 -6.54 6.01
N HIS A 4 2.29 -5.87 5.97
CA HIS A 4 3.47 -6.26 6.74
C HIS A 4 4.23 -5.05 7.26
N HIS A 5 5.20 -5.26 8.15
CA HIS A 5 5.97 -4.18 8.76
C HIS A 5 6.67 -3.27 7.74
N GLY A 6 7.05 -3.77 6.58
CA GLY A 6 7.61 -2.94 5.51
C GLY A 6 6.67 -1.83 5.03
N HIS A 7 5.36 -2.11 4.93
CA HIS A 7 4.36 -1.10 4.60
C HIS A 7 4.21 -0.06 5.73
N LEU A 8 4.20 -0.50 6.98
CA LEU A 8 4.02 0.37 8.13
C LEU A 8 5.22 1.31 8.33
N VAL A 9 6.44 0.79 8.15
CA VAL A 9 7.67 1.59 8.19
C VAL A 9 7.64 2.64 7.08
N ALA A 10 7.35 2.26 5.84
CA ALA A 10 7.26 3.21 4.73
C ALA A 10 6.26 4.34 5.01
N ALA A 11 5.05 3.99 5.49
CA ALA A 11 4.02 4.96 5.84
C ALA A 11 4.46 5.91 6.97
N SER A 12 5.11 5.38 8.01
CA SER A 12 5.60 6.16 9.15
C SER A 12 6.71 7.13 8.76
N GLU A 13 7.69 6.66 7.97
CA GLU A 13 8.79 7.49 7.49
C GLU A 13 8.29 8.64 6.60
N VAL A 14 7.40 8.33 5.66
CA VAL A 14 6.81 9.37 4.80
C VAL A 14 5.98 10.35 5.60
N ALA A 15 5.13 9.88 6.52
CA ALA A 15 4.32 10.73 7.37
C ALA A 15 5.16 11.74 8.16
N THR A 16 6.33 11.31 8.62
CA THR A 16 7.26 12.16 9.38
C THR A 16 8.04 13.10 8.47
N SER A 17 8.55 12.60 7.34
CA SER A 17 9.41 13.39 6.44
C SER A 17 8.64 14.50 5.71
N PHE A 18 7.36 14.31 5.48
CA PHE A 18 6.49 15.27 4.78
C PHE A 18 5.49 15.97 5.71
N ASP A 19 5.62 15.77 7.04
CA ASP A 19 4.72 16.35 8.06
C ASP A 19 3.23 16.12 7.76
N LEU A 20 2.89 14.88 7.37
CA LEU A 20 1.53 14.54 7.00
C LEU A 20 0.64 14.43 8.24
N ASP A 21 -0.56 15.00 8.17
CA ASP A 21 -1.56 14.91 9.23
C ASP A 21 -2.08 13.47 9.40
N GLU A 22 -2.25 12.76 8.30
CA GLU A 22 -2.85 11.43 8.25
C GLU A 22 -2.23 10.57 7.13
N VAL A 23 -2.16 9.27 7.35
CA VAL A 23 -1.91 8.28 6.29
C VAL A 23 -3.11 7.36 6.16
N ILE A 24 -3.73 7.37 4.98
CA ILE A 24 -4.88 6.54 4.65
C ILE A 24 -4.41 5.28 3.93
N PHE A 25 -4.59 4.13 4.54
CA PHE A 25 -4.40 2.85 3.89
C PHE A 25 -5.64 2.48 3.09
N VAL A 26 -5.46 2.14 1.82
CA VAL A 26 -6.57 1.78 0.93
C VAL A 26 -6.35 0.37 0.40
N PRO A 27 -6.92 -0.66 1.03
CA PRO A 27 -6.90 -2.01 0.49
C PRO A 27 -7.65 -2.06 -0.84
N THR A 28 -6.98 -2.56 -1.88
CA THR A 28 -7.54 -2.64 -3.24
C THR A 28 -8.81 -3.48 -3.28
N GLY A 29 -9.85 -3.05 -3.95
CA GLY A 29 -11.08 -3.83 -4.16
C GLY A 29 -10.83 -5.03 -5.08
N GLN A 30 -10.83 -4.79 -6.38
CA GLN A 30 -10.57 -5.80 -7.41
C GLN A 30 -9.28 -5.45 -8.17
N PRO A 31 -8.12 -6.00 -7.78
CA PRO A 31 -6.86 -5.72 -8.47
C PRO A 31 -6.88 -6.29 -9.89
N TRP A 32 -6.75 -5.44 -10.90
CA TRP A 32 -6.84 -5.83 -12.32
C TRP A 32 -5.63 -6.63 -12.82
N HIS A 33 -4.49 -6.54 -12.14
CA HIS A 33 -3.20 -7.11 -12.60
C HIS A 33 -2.63 -8.20 -11.68
N LYS A 34 -3.32 -8.54 -10.60
CA LYS A 34 -2.89 -9.58 -9.66
C LYS A 34 -3.73 -10.84 -9.86
N GLY A 35 -3.09 -12.01 -9.78
CA GLY A 35 -3.76 -13.29 -9.72
C GLY A 35 -4.63 -13.44 -8.47
N GLU A 36 -4.81 -14.65 -7.97
CA GLU A 36 -5.61 -14.89 -6.76
C GLU A 36 -5.08 -14.08 -5.57
N VAL A 37 -5.96 -13.26 -5.00
CA VAL A 37 -5.75 -12.51 -3.76
C VAL A 37 -6.83 -12.89 -2.76
N SER A 38 -6.56 -12.71 -1.47
CA SER A 38 -7.57 -12.91 -0.44
C SER A 38 -8.78 -12.01 -0.69
N ALA A 39 -9.97 -12.43 -0.24
CA ALA A 39 -11.15 -11.58 -0.32
C ALA A 39 -10.89 -10.19 0.27
N ALA A 40 -11.53 -9.18 -0.33
CA ALA A 40 -11.28 -7.77 0.01
C ALA A 40 -11.48 -7.48 1.50
N ASP A 41 -12.50 -8.09 2.12
CA ASP A 41 -12.77 -7.91 3.55
C ASP A 41 -11.64 -8.46 4.44
N TYR A 42 -11.03 -9.60 4.11
CA TYR A 42 -9.87 -10.10 4.85
C TYR A 42 -8.68 -9.14 4.76
N ARG A 43 -8.44 -8.56 3.59
CA ARG A 43 -7.37 -7.58 3.39
C ARG A 43 -7.62 -6.29 4.16
N TYR A 44 -8.89 -5.84 4.19
CA TYR A 44 -9.33 -4.69 4.98
C TYR A 44 -9.11 -4.93 6.47
N GLU A 45 -9.63 -6.02 7.02
CA GLU A 45 -9.52 -6.35 8.44
C GLU A 45 -8.06 -6.47 8.89
N MET A 46 -7.22 -7.16 8.10
CA MET A 46 -5.78 -7.23 8.40
C MET A 46 -5.13 -5.84 8.42
N THR A 47 -5.56 -4.93 7.53
CA THR A 47 -5.05 -3.56 7.49
C THR A 47 -5.50 -2.76 8.70
N VAL A 48 -6.76 -2.86 9.10
CA VAL A 48 -7.30 -2.23 10.33
C VAL A 48 -6.51 -2.70 11.56
N ILE A 49 -6.31 -4.02 11.70
CA ILE A 49 -5.54 -4.60 12.81
C ILE A 49 -4.11 -4.05 12.82
N ALA A 50 -3.46 -4.01 11.66
CA ALA A 50 -2.06 -3.61 11.53
C ALA A 50 -1.83 -2.13 11.86
N THR A 51 -2.80 -1.26 11.58
CA THR A 51 -2.66 0.19 11.70
C THR A 51 -3.19 0.74 13.03
N ALA A 52 -3.94 -0.05 13.78
CA ALA A 52 -4.69 0.38 14.96
C ALA A 52 -3.86 1.06 16.07
N SER A 53 -2.57 0.78 16.15
CA SER A 53 -1.69 1.36 17.18
C SER A 53 -1.15 2.75 16.85
N ASN A 54 -1.25 3.20 15.59
CA ASN A 54 -0.73 4.51 15.17
C ASN A 54 -1.89 5.50 14.99
N PRO A 55 -1.97 6.57 15.78
CA PRO A 55 -3.08 7.52 15.74
C PRO A 55 -3.19 8.31 14.42
N ARG A 56 -2.13 8.36 13.62
CA ARG A 56 -2.12 9.00 12.29
C ARG A 56 -2.54 8.06 11.16
N PHE A 57 -2.75 6.77 11.45
CA PHE A 57 -3.08 5.78 10.43
C PHE A 57 -4.57 5.48 10.42
N THR A 58 -5.18 5.58 9.27
CA THR A 58 -6.59 5.21 9.04
C THR A 58 -6.70 4.24 7.86
N VAL A 59 -7.85 3.60 7.73
CA VAL A 59 -8.12 2.65 6.65
C VAL A 59 -9.41 3.04 5.96
N SER A 60 -9.37 3.17 4.64
CA SER A 60 -10.55 3.47 3.82
C SER A 60 -11.00 2.25 3.02
N ARG A 61 -12.32 2.10 2.88
CA ARG A 61 -12.95 1.09 2.04
C ARG A 61 -13.24 1.58 0.60
N VAL A 62 -12.80 2.79 0.25
CA VAL A 62 -13.16 3.46 -1.00
C VAL A 62 -13.01 2.57 -2.24
N ASP A 63 -11.97 1.75 -2.31
CA ASP A 63 -11.75 0.83 -3.43
C ASP A 63 -12.57 -0.46 -3.31
N ILE A 64 -12.85 -0.92 -2.10
CA ILE A 64 -13.63 -2.13 -1.83
C ILE A 64 -15.12 -1.89 -2.14
N ASP A 65 -15.61 -0.70 -1.79
CA ASP A 65 -17.02 -0.34 -1.95
C ASP A 65 -17.34 0.16 -3.36
N ARG A 66 -16.31 0.38 -4.21
CA ARG A 66 -16.48 0.69 -5.64
C ARG A 66 -16.58 -0.59 -6.45
N ASP A 67 -17.58 -0.67 -7.32
CA ASP A 67 -17.72 -1.76 -8.27
C ASP A 67 -16.64 -1.74 -9.35
N GLY A 68 -16.18 -2.92 -9.73
CA GLY A 68 -15.25 -3.12 -10.84
C GLY A 68 -13.77 -3.03 -10.48
N PRO A 69 -12.89 -3.06 -11.50
CA PRO A 69 -11.44 -3.04 -11.31
C PRO A 69 -10.95 -1.76 -10.63
N THR A 70 -10.02 -1.89 -9.70
CA THR A 70 -9.41 -0.77 -8.98
C THR A 70 -8.24 -0.19 -9.76
N PHE A 71 -8.29 1.12 -10.03
CA PHE A 71 -7.19 1.90 -10.59
C PHE A 71 -6.83 3.06 -9.67
N THR A 72 -5.55 3.41 -9.60
CA THR A 72 -5.04 4.48 -8.73
C THR A 72 -5.74 5.81 -8.98
N VAL A 73 -6.02 6.17 -10.23
CA VAL A 73 -6.70 7.41 -10.58
C VAL A 73 -8.09 7.49 -9.96
N ASP A 74 -8.86 6.40 -9.98
CA ASP A 74 -10.21 6.36 -9.41
C ASP A 74 -10.16 6.49 -7.89
N THR A 75 -9.18 5.85 -7.24
CA THR A 75 -8.94 6.00 -5.79
C THR A 75 -8.64 7.44 -5.41
N LEU A 76 -7.77 8.12 -6.17
CA LEU A 76 -7.41 9.50 -5.90
C LEU A 76 -8.57 10.48 -6.16
N ARG A 77 -9.38 10.26 -7.22
CA ARG A 77 -10.61 11.01 -7.49
C ARG A 77 -11.58 10.94 -6.31
N ASP A 78 -11.85 9.73 -5.82
CA ASP A 78 -12.78 9.52 -4.72
C ASP A 78 -12.28 10.14 -3.42
N LEU A 79 -11.00 9.98 -3.10
CA LEU A 79 -10.41 10.61 -1.91
C LEU A 79 -10.40 12.14 -2.02
N LYS A 80 -10.12 12.68 -3.19
CA LYS A 80 -10.18 14.14 -3.43
C LYS A 80 -11.60 14.68 -3.31
N GLN A 81 -12.60 13.92 -3.76
CA GLN A 81 -14.01 14.28 -3.60
C GLN A 81 -14.44 14.27 -2.12
N GLN A 82 -13.98 13.28 -1.35
CA GLN A 82 -14.27 13.19 0.08
C GLN A 82 -13.54 14.25 0.91
N ARG A 83 -12.39 14.73 0.45
CA ARG A 83 -11.49 15.67 1.14
C ARG A 83 -10.98 16.73 0.16
N PRO A 84 -11.85 17.65 -0.30
CA PRO A 84 -11.53 18.60 -1.38
C PRO A 84 -10.35 19.54 -1.04
N ASP A 85 -10.19 19.90 0.24
CA ASP A 85 -9.15 20.81 0.71
C ASP A 85 -7.82 20.09 1.06
N ALA A 86 -7.78 18.75 1.05
CA ALA A 86 -6.57 18.02 1.38
C ALA A 86 -5.57 18.04 0.22
N GLU A 87 -4.29 18.21 0.55
CA GLU A 87 -3.20 17.88 -0.35
C GLU A 87 -2.89 16.39 -0.24
N LEU A 88 -2.99 15.67 -1.36
CA LEU A 88 -2.78 14.23 -1.39
C LEU A 88 -1.33 13.89 -1.75
N PHE A 89 -0.77 12.92 -1.02
CA PHE A 89 0.52 12.30 -1.30
C PHE A 89 0.33 10.80 -1.51
N PHE A 90 0.62 10.32 -2.73
CA PHE A 90 0.53 8.89 -3.03
C PHE A 90 1.87 8.20 -2.74
N ILE A 91 1.88 7.34 -1.73
CA ILE A 91 3.08 6.63 -1.28
C ILE A 91 3.19 5.30 -2.03
N THR A 92 4.30 5.07 -2.73
CA THR A 92 4.53 3.80 -3.43
C THR A 92 6.02 3.49 -3.56
N GLY A 93 6.35 2.24 -3.88
CA GLY A 93 7.73 1.85 -4.13
C GLY A 93 8.30 2.47 -5.42
N ALA A 94 9.60 2.72 -5.43
CA ALA A 94 10.29 3.28 -6.60
C ALA A 94 10.08 2.45 -7.88
N ASP A 95 10.04 1.11 -7.77
CA ASP A 95 9.80 0.23 -8.92
C ASP A 95 8.40 0.43 -9.54
N ALA A 96 7.40 0.77 -8.72
CA ALA A 96 6.05 1.05 -9.21
C ALA A 96 5.97 2.42 -9.87
N VAL A 97 6.66 3.44 -9.33
CA VAL A 97 6.76 4.77 -9.94
C VAL A 97 7.43 4.70 -11.31
N ALA A 98 8.44 3.86 -11.49
CA ALA A 98 9.09 3.66 -12.79
C ALA A 98 8.12 3.20 -13.89
N GLN A 99 6.98 2.63 -13.53
CA GLN A 99 5.96 2.15 -14.46
C GLN A 99 4.72 3.06 -14.53
N ILE A 100 4.73 4.22 -13.86
CA ILE A 100 3.54 5.07 -13.67
C ILE A 100 2.94 5.54 -15.00
N LEU A 101 3.75 5.77 -16.04
CA LEU A 101 3.28 6.17 -17.36
C LEU A 101 2.44 5.08 -18.07
N SER A 102 2.48 3.85 -17.59
CA SER A 102 1.62 2.76 -18.07
C SER A 102 0.30 2.64 -17.29
N TRP A 103 0.13 3.44 -16.25
CA TRP A 103 -1.09 3.40 -15.45
C TRP A 103 -2.24 4.11 -16.18
N ARG A 104 -3.46 3.66 -15.89
CA ARG A 104 -4.66 4.25 -16.48
C ARG A 104 -4.77 5.72 -16.14
N ASP A 105 -5.07 6.55 -17.14
CA ASP A 105 -5.23 8.00 -17.04
C ASP A 105 -4.06 8.68 -16.28
N HIS A 106 -2.82 8.25 -16.57
CA HIS A 106 -1.62 8.66 -15.82
C HIS A 106 -1.40 10.17 -15.85
N ASP A 107 -1.82 10.87 -16.90
CA ASP A 107 -1.69 12.33 -17.00
C ASP A 107 -2.47 13.05 -15.88
N GLU A 108 -3.66 12.54 -15.53
CA GLU A 108 -4.50 13.11 -14.47
C GLU A 108 -3.94 12.89 -13.05
N LEU A 109 -3.11 11.86 -12.87
CA LEU A 109 -2.53 11.56 -11.56
C LEU A 109 -1.74 12.75 -10.99
N TRP A 110 -1.08 13.53 -11.86
CA TRP A 110 -0.26 14.67 -11.48
C TRP A 110 -1.06 15.86 -10.95
N ASP A 111 -2.33 15.96 -11.35
CA ASP A 111 -3.26 16.99 -10.86
C ASP A 111 -3.92 16.57 -9.54
N LEU A 112 -4.03 15.25 -9.30
CA LEU A 112 -4.71 14.70 -8.14
C LEU A 112 -3.82 14.59 -6.91
N ALA A 113 -2.52 14.26 -7.08
CA ALA A 113 -1.63 14.00 -5.96
C ALA A 113 -0.16 14.30 -6.27
N ASN A 114 0.63 14.54 -5.21
CA ASN A 114 2.08 14.40 -5.22
C ASN A 114 2.44 12.93 -5.02
N PHE A 115 3.54 12.46 -5.61
CA PHE A 115 3.96 11.07 -5.50
C PHE A 115 5.22 10.97 -4.64
N VAL A 116 5.22 10.05 -3.69
CA VAL A 116 6.37 9.73 -2.86
C VAL A 116 6.88 8.33 -3.22
N ALA A 117 8.00 8.29 -3.92
CA ALA A 117 8.69 7.07 -4.28
C ALA A 117 9.60 6.65 -3.14
N VAL A 118 9.22 5.63 -2.38
CA VAL A 118 10.06 5.09 -1.32
C VAL A 118 11.04 4.05 -1.88
N SER A 119 12.29 4.15 -1.46
CA SER A 119 13.36 3.26 -1.91
C SER A 119 14.17 2.72 -0.74
N ARG A 120 14.89 1.64 -1.00
CA ARG A 120 15.91 1.10 -0.09
C ARG A 120 17.20 1.91 -0.26
N PRO A 121 18.09 1.93 0.75
CA PRO A 121 19.41 2.56 0.65
C PRO A 121 20.17 2.11 -0.61
N GLY A 122 20.69 3.10 -1.34
CA GLY A 122 21.45 2.86 -2.56
C GLY A 122 20.62 2.54 -3.82
N HIS A 123 19.30 2.61 -3.77
CA HIS A 123 18.43 2.43 -4.93
C HIS A 123 18.01 3.80 -5.49
N VAL A 124 18.44 4.11 -6.70
CA VAL A 124 18.12 5.38 -7.36
C VAL A 124 17.04 5.17 -8.40
N LEU A 125 15.92 5.87 -8.28
CA LEU A 125 14.86 5.91 -9.28
C LEU A 125 15.30 6.81 -10.44
N ASP A 126 15.22 6.31 -11.66
CA ASP A 126 15.35 7.14 -12.87
C ASP A 126 14.03 7.89 -13.12
N THR A 127 14.07 9.20 -13.00
CA THR A 127 12.90 10.08 -13.16
C THR A 127 12.98 10.94 -14.42
N ARG A 128 13.91 10.67 -15.35
CA ARG A 128 14.14 11.55 -16.51
C ARG A 128 12.91 11.83 -17.36
N ASP A 129 12.02 10.85 -17.48
CA ASP A 129 10.80 10.93 -18.27
C ASP A 129 9.54 11.28 -17.43
N LEU A 130 9.72 11.62 -16.16
CA LEU A 130 8.64 11.88 -15.20
C LEU A 130 8.62 13.36 -14.78
N PRO A 131 7.44 13.92 -14.40
CA PRO A 131 7.35 15.29 -13.88
C PRO A 131 8.02 15.40 -12.50
N ASN A 132 9.28 15.78 -12.48
CA ASN A 132 10.13 15.78 -11.28
C ASN A 132 9.60 16.66 -10.15
N GLU A 133 8.83 17.72 -10.46
CA GLU A 133 8.19 18.57 -9.46
C GLU A 133 7.06 17.86 -8.69
N LYS A 134 6.48 16.80 -9.27
CA LYS A 134 5.39 16.01 -8.67
C LYS A 134 5.87 14.74 -7.98
N ILE A 135 7.16 14.40 -8.12
CA ILE A 135 7.71 13.18 -7.55
C ILE A 135 8.77 13.53 -6.52
N ARG A 136 8.61 13.01 -5.33
CA ARG A 136 9.60 13.07 -4.25
C ARG A 136 10.17 11.68 -4.02
N GLN A 137 11.48 11.56 -3.99
CA GLN A 137 12.15 10.32 -3.60
C GLN A 137 12.49 10.38 -2.13
N LEU A 138 12.23 9.30 -1.40
CA LEU A 138 12.59 9.16 -0.01
C LEU A 138 13.26 7.81 0.21
N GLU A 139 14.52 7.85 0.63
CA GLU A 139 15.21 6.66 1.11
C GLU A 139 14.75 6.39 2.56
N ILE A 140 14.30 5.15 2.80
CA ILE A 140 13.77 4.74 4.09
C ILE A 140 14.56 3.53 4.62
N PRO A 141 14.56 3.26 5.94
CA PRO A 141 15.11 2.02 6.50
C PRO A 141 14.23 0.84 6.09
N ALA A 142 14.26 0.50 4.79
CA ALA A 142 13.37 -0.48 4.20
C ALA A 142 13.65 -1.88 4.71
N LEU A 143 12.60 -2.56 5.16
CA LEU A 143 12.67 -3.96 5.55
C LEU A 143 12.55 -4.85 4.31
N ALA A 144 13.40 -5.88 4.24
CA ALA A 144 13.36 -6.89 3.17
C ALA A 144 12.21 -7.90 3.41
N ILE A 145 10.99 -7.39 3.51
CA ILE A 145 9.78 -8.18 3.73
C ILE A 145 8.88 -8.01 2.49
N SER A 146 8.32 -9.10 1.99
CA SER A 146 7.31 -9.06 0.92
C SER A 146 6.06 -9.84 1.31
N SER A 147 4.91 -9.40 0.82
CA SER A 147 3.65 -10.13 0.99
C SER A 147 3.74 -11.55 0.39
N THR A 148 4.46 -11.72 -0.72
CA THR A 148 4.65 -13.03 -1.35
C THR A 148 5.41 -13.98 -0.42
N ASP A 149 6.54 -13.54 0.16
CA ASP A 149 7.29 -14.36 1.13
C ASP A 149 6.41 -14.71 2.35
N CYS A 150 5.61 -13.77 2.84
CA CYS A 150 4.69 -14.04 3.94
C CYS A 150 3.68 -15.15 3.59
N ARG A 151 3.06 -15.10 2.40
CA ARG A 151 2.11 -16.14 1.96
C ARG A 151 2.78 -17.50 1.80
N GLU A 152 3.93 -17.56 1.13
CA GLU A 152 4.70 -18.79 0.95
C GLU A 152 5.16 -19.42 2.27
N ARG A 153 5.48 -18.59 3.27
CA ARG A 153 5.80 -19.06 4.62
C ARG A 153 4.60 -19.74 5.26
N VAL A 154 3.44 -19.10 5.23
CA VAL A 154 2.20 -19.68 5.79
C VAL A 154 1.83 -20.97 5.09
N GLU A 155 1.91 -21.02 3.76
CA GLU A 155 1.64 -22.22 2.96
C GLU A 155 2.55 -23.41 3.37
N ARG A 156 3.79 -23.11 3.77
CA ARG A 156 4.78 -24.10 4.20
C ARG A 156 4.85 -24.30 5.72
N ASP A 157 3.82 -23.87 6.46
CA ASP A 157 3.76 -23.88 7.93
C ASP A 157 4.96 -23.21 8.62
N LYS A 158 5.59 -22.23 7.96
CA LYS A 158 6.68 -21.43 8.53
C LYS A 158 6.11 -20.20 9.24
N PRO A 159 6.76 -19.73 10.33
CA PRO A 159 6.28 -18.56 11.06
C PRO A 159 6.40 -17.27 10.25
N VAL A 160 5.42 -16.36 10.47
CA VAL A 160 5.42 -14.99 9.97
C VAL A 160 5.45 -13.96 11.09
N TRP A 161 5.71 -14.39 12.33
CA TRP A 161 5.91 -13.50 13.47
C TRP A 161 7.01 -12.49 13.17
N TYR A 162 6.77 -11.23 13.55
CA TYR A 162 7.67 -10.09 13.34
C TYR A 162 7.86 -9.67 11.86
N LEU A 163 7.33 -10.41 10.90
CA LEU A 163 7.20 -9.96 9.52
C LEU A 163 5.92 -9.16 9.32
N VAL A 164 4.84 -9.60 9.99
CA VAL A 164 3.57 -8.89 10.07
C VAL A 164 3.24 -8.61 11.55
N PRO A 165 2.37 -7.63 11.85
CA PRO A 165 1.92 -7.39 13.24
C PRO A 165 1.29 -8.63 13.87
N ASP A 166 1.45 -8.81 15.18
CA ASP A 166 0.98 -9.98 15.92
C ASP A 166 -0.51 -10.27 15.72
N GLY A 167 -1.35 -9.23 15.72
CA GLY A 167 -2.78 -9.37 15.44
C GLY A 167 -3.07 -9.89 14.03
N VAL A 168 -2.23 -9.54 13.04
CA VAL A 168 -2.35 -10.06 11.68
C VAL A 168 -1.94 -11.54 11.62
N VAL A 169 -0.90 -11.96 12.36
CA VAL A 169 -0.52 -13.39 12.49
C VAL A 169 -1.70 -14.20 13.01
N GLN A 170 -2.33 -13.71 14.10
CA GLN A 170 -3.49 -14.38 14.71
C GLN A 170 -4.70 -14.42 13.77
N TYR A 171 -4.93 -13.34 13.01
CA TYR A 171 -6.02 -13.26 12.04
C TYR A 171 -5.83 -14.25 10.90
N ILE A 172 -4.62 -14.33 10.32
CA ILE A 172 -4.26 -15.31 9.28
C ILE A 172 -4.52 -16.74 9.78
N ALA A 173 -4.07 -17.06 11.00
CA ALA A 173 -4.27 -18.38 11.59
C ALA A 173 -5.75 -18.70 11.81
N LYS A 174 -6.52 -17.78 12.37
CA LYS A 174 -7.95 -17.92 12.67
C LYS A 174 -8.78 -18.18 11.43
N HIS A 175 -8.47 -17.53 10.32
CA HIS A 175 -9.22 -17.60 9.07
C HIS A 175 -8.60 -18.57 8.05
N HIS A 176 -7.56 -19.31 8.43
CA HIS A 176 -6.85 -20.28 7.57
C HIS A 176 -6.41 -19.68 6.22
N LEU A 177 -6.02 -18.39 6.20
CA LEU A 177 -5.59 -17.72 4.99
C LEU A 177 -4.25 -18.27 4.48
N TYR A 178 -4.06 -18.25 3.16
CA TYR A 178 -2.82 -18.64 2.45
C TYR A 178 -2.41 -20.11 2.62
N ARG A 179 -3.28 -20.96 3.09
CA ARG A 179 -3.02 -22.41 3.17
C ARG A 179 -3.54 -23.08 1.90
N SER A 180 -2.76 -24.00 1.33
CA SER A 180 -3.25 -24.86 0.27
C SER A 180 -4.48 -25.63 0.78
N ARG A 181 -5.57 -25.59 0.01
CA ARG A 181 -6.72 -26.46 0.31
C ARG A 181 -6.25 -27.91 0.14
N ALA A 182 -6.28 -28.67 1.21
CA ALA A 182 -6.05 -30.12 1.18
C ALA A 182 -7.11 -30.81 0.32
#